data_3495476e90c0bdacbc53dd85af9216fa
#
_entry.id   3495476e90c0bdacbc53dd85af9216fa
#
_cell.length_a   1.000
_cell.length_b   1.000
_cell.length_c   1.000
_cell.angle_alpha   90.00
_cell.angle_beta   90.00
_cell.angle_gamma   90.00
#
_symmetry.space_group_name_H-M   'P 1'
#
loop_
_entity.id
_entity.type
_entity.pdbx_description
1 polymer ?
#
loop_
_entity_poly.entity_id
_entity_poly.type
_entity_poly.pdbx_seq_one_letter_code
_entity_poly.pdbx_strand_id
1 'polypeptide(L)'
;MAIARPELGDDPVVDMGRLAEAVAEPMRISDGREAYPSIVPKAAALMLSILWLRPFSGANARIALLAGTVFLNRNGLDLQGENDELTALVAVAATGELTVLQTAAALERFVVRLAPRFAE
;
A
#
# COMPACT_ATOMS: atom_id res chain seq x y z
N MET A 1 -22.57 -2.92 -14.61
CA MET A 1 -22.20 -3.84 -13.57
C MET A 1 -21.03 -4.71 -13.98
N ALA A 2 -20.13 -4.85 -13.08
CA ALA A 2 -19.01 -5.72 -13.36
C ALA A 2 -19.53 -7.14 -13.35
N ILE A 3 -19.32 -7.82 -14.42
CA ILE A 3 -19.75 -9.20 -14.51
C ILE A 3 -18.59 -10.05 -14.06
N ALA A 4 -18.85 -10.82 -13.05
CA ALA A 4 -17.87 -11.75 -12.58
C ALA A 4 -17.67 -12.79 -13.67
N ARG A 5 -16.45 -12.90 -14.10
CA ARG A 5 -16.12 -13.89 -15.10
C ARG A 5 -15.01 -14.76 -14.55
N PRO A 6 -15.35 -15.98 -14.19
CA PRO A 6 -14.37 -16.84 -13.53
C PRO A 6 -13.09 -17.00 -14.32
N GLU A 7 -13.19 -17.05 -15.64
CA GLU A 7 -12.00 -17.23 -16.46
C GLU A 7 -11.08 -16.02 -16.42
N LEU A 8 -11.60 -14.87 -16.03
CA LEU A 8 -10.78 -13.66 -15.88
C LEU A 8 -10.47 -13.34 -14.44
N GLY A 9 -10.94 -14.20 -13.54
CA GLY A 9 -10.85 -13.86 -12.14
C GLY A 9 -11.56 -12.55 -11.92
N ASP A 10 -12.73 -12.57 -11.50
CA ASP A 10 -13.61 -11.43 -11.29
C ASP A 10 -12.87 -10.14 -11.07
N ASP A 11 -13.11 -9.16 -11.93
CA ASP A 11 -12.60 -7.82 -11.68
C ASP A 11 -13.21 -7.31 -10.38
N PRO A 12 -12.40 -6.79 -9.48
CA PRO A 12 -12.94 -6.27 -8.24
C PRO A 12 -13.86 -5.09 -8.50
N VAL A 13 -15.01 -5.10 -7.85
CA VAL A 13 -15.88 -3.94 -7.85
C VAL A 13 -15.29 -2.96 -6.83
N VAL A 14 -15.23 -1.68 -7.21
CA VAL A 14 -14.60 -0.68 -6.35
C VAL A 14 -15.65 0.16 -5.65
N ASP A 15 -15.43 0.38 -4.36
CA ASP A 15 -16.19 1.36 -3.58
C ASP A 15 -15.40 2.66 -3.68
N MET A 16 -15.87 3.58 -4.48
CA MET A 16 -15.10 4.80 -4.76
C MET A 16 -14.91 5.67 -3.53
N GLY A 17 -15.88 5.67 -2.62
CA GLY A 17 -15.74 6.44 -1.39
C GLY A 17 -14.62 5.90 -0.51
N ARG A 18 -14.58 4.60 -0.35
CA ARG A 18 -13.52 3.97 0.43
C ARG A 18 -12.16 4.12 -0.24
N LEU A 19 -12.14 4.02 -1.57
CA LEU A 19 -10.89 4.21 -2.28
C LEU A 19 -10.36 5.63 -2.10
N ALA A 20 -11.24 6.61 -2.23
CA ALA A 20 -10.84 8.01 -2.06
C ALA A 20 -10.27 8.22 -0.65
N GLU A 21 -10.91 7.62 0.35
CA GLU A 21 -10.46 7.71 1.72
C GLU A 21 -9.07 7.07 1.88
N ALA A 22 -8.87 5.91 1.28
CA ALA A 22 -7.60 5.21 1.38
C ALA A 22 -6.46 5.99 0.74
N VAL A 23 -6.68 6.55 -0.46
CA VAL A 23 -5.60 7.23 -1.16
C VAL A 23 -5.30 8.60 -0.54
N ALA A 24 -6.20 9.14 0.25
CA ALA A 24 -5.97 10.40 0.94
C ALA A 24 -5.14 10.22 2.21
N GLU A 25 -5.13 9.02 2.78
CA GLU A 25 -4.50 8.82 4.08
C GLU A 25 -3.02 9.18 4.13
N PRO A 26 -2.20 8.85 3.12
CA PRO A 26 -0.78 9.22 3.19
C PRO A 26 -0.53 10.71 3.37
N MET A 27 -1.45 11.53 2.91
CA MET A 27 -1.28 12.98 2.97
C MET A 27 -2.10 13.62 4.08
N ARG A 28 -2.59 12.84 5.01
CA ARG A 28 -3.45 13.35 6.08
C ARG A 28 -2.69 14.35 6.95
N ILE A 29 -3.39 15.41 7.29
CA ILE A 29 -2.88 16.46 8.18
C ILE A 29 -3.54 16.27 9.53
N SER A 30 -2.73 16.30 10.59
CA SER A 30 -3.22 16.19 11.96
C SER A 30 -2.56 17.29 12.77
N ASP A 31 -3.38 18.11 13.42
CA ASP A 31 -2.88 19.23 14.23
C ASP A 31 -1.94 20.14 13.44
N GLY A 32 -2.30 20.40 12.18
CA GLY A 32 -1.52 21.28 11.33
C GLY A 32 -0.24 20.69 10.77
N ARG A 33 0.01 19.42 11.00
CA ARG A 33 1.22 18.75 10.53
C ARG A 33 0.86 17.50 9.76
N GLU A 34 1.78 17.07 8.90
CA GLU A 34 1.59 15.79 8.22
C GLU A 34 1.58 14.67 9.25
N ALA A 35 0.56 13.82 9.17
CA ALA A 35 0.48 12.67 10.06
C ALA A 35 1.65 11.71 9.81
N TYR A 36 2.09 11.62 8.56
CA TYR A 36 3.21 10.75 8.17
C TYR A 36 4.20 11.58 7.38
N PRO A 37 5.22 12.15 8.03
CA PRO A 37 6.10 13.12 7.35
C PRO A 37 7.13 12.52 6.41
N SER A 38 7.36 11.21 6.44
CA SER A 38 8.35 10.60 5.55
C SER A 38 7.70 9.57 4.63
N ILE A 39 8.46 9.17 3.62
CA ILE A 39 7.90 8.40 2.50
C ILE A 39 7.47 6.99 2.89
N VAL A 40 8.29 6.25 3.62
CA VAL A 40 7.94 4.86 3.94
C VAL A 40 6.71 4.78 4.84
N PRO A 41 6.58 5.61 5.88
CA PRO A 41 5.32 5.67 6.63
C PRO A 41 4.12 6.05 5.78
N LYS A 42 4.28 6.94 4.78
CA LYS A 42 3.18 7.25 3.88
C LYS A 42 2.76 6.03 3.06
N ALA A 43 3.73 5.26 2.58
CA ALA A 43 3.44 4.04 1.84
C ALA A 43 2.73 3.03 2.74
N ALA A 44 3.18 2.89 3.98
CA ALA A 44 2.55 1.99 4.93
C ALA A 44 1.11 2.43 5.21
N ALA A 45 0.89 3.73 5.37
CA ALA A 45 -0.45 4.25 5.61
C ALA A 45 -1.38 3.94 4.45
N LEU A 46 -0.89 4.09 3.22
CA LEU A 46 -1.69 3.76 2.04
C LEU A 46 -2.05 2.29 2.03
N MET A 47 -1.06 1.43 2.25
CA MET A 47 -1.29 -0.01 2.23
C MET A 47 -2.29 -0.42 3.31
N LEU A 48 -2.10 0.06 4.53
CA LEU A 48 -3.01 -0.30 5.62
C LEU A 48 -4.42 0.20 5.37
N SER A 49 -4.55 1.40 4.79
CA SER A 49 -5.87 1.93 4.49
C SER A 49 -6.60 1.06 3.49
N ILE A 50 -5.91 0.57 2.46
CA ILE A 50 -6.53 -0.35 1.51
C ILE A 50 -6.91 -1.66 2.19
N LEU A 51 -6.03 -2.17 3.04
CA LEU A 51 -6.30 -3.43 3.73
C LEU A 51 -7.50 -3.33 4.68
N TRP A 52 -7.64 -2.19 5.36
CA TRP A 52 -8.68 -2.03 6.38
C TRP A 52 -10.00 -1.53 5.81
N LEU A 53 -9.95 -0.59 4.87
CA LEU A 53 -11.17 -0.05 4.27
C LEU A 53 -11.73 -0.98 3.22
N ARG A 54 -10.90 -1.82 2.64
CA ARG A 54 -11.29 -2.80 1.64
C ARG A 54 -12.13 -2.16 0.54
N PRO A 55 -11.57 -1.18 -0.18
CA PRO A 55 -12.35 -0.49 -1.22
C PRO A 55 -12.72 -1.38 -2.39
N PHE A 56 -12.02 -2.49 -2.58
CA PHE A 56 -12.31 -3.42 -3.66
C PHE A 56 -13.05 -4.64 -3.11
N SER A 57 -13.87 -5.24 -3.95
CA SER A 57 -14.63 -6.42 -3.52
C SER A 57 -13.73 -7.63 -3.29
N GLY A 58 -12.51 -7.58 -3.85
CA GLY A 58 -11.54 -8.65 -3.64
C GLY A 58 -10.15 -8.14 -3.96
N ALA A 59 -9.15 -8.97 -3.70
CA ALA A 59 -7.75 -8.71 -4.02
C ALA A 59 -7.16 -7.48 -3.29
N ASN A 60 -7.77 -7.06 -2.17
CA ASN A 60 -7.27 -5.88 -1.46
C ASN A 60 -5.82 -6.04 -1.01
N ALA A 61 -5.43 -7.23 -0.58
CA ALA A 61 -4.05 -7.46 -0.13
C ALA A 61 -3.05 -7.26 -1.27
N ARG A 62 -3.36 -7.82 -2.44
CA ARG A 62 -2.47 -7.68 -3.59
C ARG A 62 -2.43 -6.25 -4.07
N ILE A 63 -3.60 -5.59 -4.09
CA ILE A 63 -3.67 -4.21 -4.52
C ILE A 63 -2.94 -3.30 -3.54
N ALA A 64 -3.04 -3.57 -2.24
CA ALA A 64 -2.32 -2.79 -1.24
C ALA A 64 -0.81 -2.87 -1.47
N LEU A 65 -0.29 -4.06 -1.70
CA LEU A 65 1.14 -4.22 -1.94
C LEU A 65 1.57 -3.51 -3.22
N LEU A 66 0.77 -3.64 -4.27
CA LEU A 66 1.08 -2.97 -5.53
C LEU A 66 1.04 -1.46 -5.36
N ALA A 67 0.01 -0.94 -4.69
CA ALA A 67 -0.13 0.50 -4.49
C ALA A 67 1.04 1.06 -3.68
N GLY A 68 1.44 0.35 -2.63
CA GLY A 68 2.59 0.76 -1.83
C GLY A 68 3.86 0.78 -2.66
N THR A 69 4.05 -0.23 -3.49
CA THR A 69 5.23 -0.30 -4.35
C THR A 69 5.25 0.85 -5.35
N VAL A 70 4.11 1.12 -5.99
CA VAL A 70 4.02 2.22 -6.96
C VAL A 70 4.28 3.56 -6.26
N PHE A 71 3.70 3.74 -5.07
CA PHE A 71 3.93 4.97 -4.32
C PHE A 71 5.41 5.17 -4.04
N LEU A 72 6.09 4.12 -3.58
CA LEU A 72 7.51 4.18 -3.30
C LEU A 72 8.31 4.47 -4.57
N ASN A 73 7.95 3.80 -5.67
CA ASN A 73 8.65 4.00 -6.95
C ASN A 73 8.57 5.45 -7.39
N ARG A 74 7.43 6.07 -7.22
CA ARG A 74 7.27 7.46 -7.61
C ARG A 74 8.09 8.41 -6.73
N ASN A 75 8.56 7.91 -5.60
CA ASN A 75 9.37 8.69 -4.68
C ASN A 75 10.81 8.22 -4.63
N GLY A 76 11.24 7.48 -5.65
CA GLY A 76 12.64 7.09 -5.78
C GLY A 76 13.05 5.86 -4.99
N LEU A 77 12.08 5.11 -4.50
CA LEU A 77 12.35 3.92 -3.70
C LEU A 77 11.65 2.72 -4.33
N ASP A 78 12.06 1.52 -3.93
CA ASP A 78 11.43 0.30 -4.41
C ASP A 78 11.37 -0.70 -3.26
N LEU A 79 10.47 -1.65 -3.37
CA LEU A 79 10.39 -2.77 -2.46
C LEU A 79 11.04 -3.97 -3.15
N GLN A 80 12.06 -4.51 -2.53
CA GLN A 80 12.73 -5.69 -3.06
C GLN A 80 12.84 -6.71 -1.94
N GLY A 81 12.21 -7.85 -2.15
CA GLY A 81 12.22 -8.93 -1.17
C GLY A 81 11.58 -10.15 -1.75
N GLU A 82 11.66 -11.22 -1.01
CA GLU A 82 11.01 -12.44 -1.41
C GLU A 82 9.50 -12.24 -1.39
N ASN A 83 8.83 -12.77 -2.41
CA ASN A 83 7.37 -12.68 -2.48
C ASN A 83 6.73 -13.21 -1.20
N ASP A 84 7.25 -14.32 -0.69
CA ASP A 84 6.66 -14.93 0.50
C ASP A 84 6.78 -14.02 1.72
N GLU A 85 7.90 -13.33 1.86
CA GLU A 85 8.09 -12.42 2.98
C GLU A 85 7.19 -11.21 2.90
N LEU A 86 7.07 -10.63 1.71
CA LEU A 86 6.19 -9.48 1.52
C LEU A 86 4.73 -9.87 1.71
N THR A 87 4.35 -11.03 1.18
CA THR A 87 2.99 -11.53 1.34
C THR A 87 2.67 -11.78 2.81
N ALA A 88 3.64 -12.34 3.55
CA ALA A 88 3.43 -12.59 4.98
C ALA A 88 3.26 -11.28 5.74
N LEU A 89 4.05 -10.26 5.40
CA LEU A 89 3.93 -8.96 6.05
C LEU A 89 2.54 -8.37 5.80
N VAL A 90 2.08 -8.42 4.55
CA VAL A 90 0.76 -7.90 4.21
C VAL A 90 -0.33 -8.66 4.95
N ALA A 91 -0.19 -9.98 5.06
CA ALA A 91 -1.17 -10.79 5.78
C ALA A 91 -1.27 -10.39 7.24
N VAL A 92 -0.13 -10.16 7.89
CA VAL A 92 -0.13 -9.72 9.29
C VAL A 92 -0.71 -8.31 9.40
N ALA A 93 -0.34 -7.43 8.50
CA ALA A 93 -0.87 -6.07 8.52
C ALA A 93 -2.38 -6.05 8.35
N ALA A 94 -2.91 -6.97 7.55
CA ALA A 94 -4.35 -7.04 7.30
C ALA A 94 -5.14 -7.43 8.54
N THR A 95 -4.52 -8.08 9.52
CA THR A 95 -5.22 -8.44 10.75
C THR A 95 -5.45 -7.25 11.68
N GLY A 96 -4.80 -6.12 11.42
CA GLY A 96 -4.88 -4.98 12.30
C GLY A 96 -3.89 -5.02 13.45
N GLU A 97 -3.00 -6.00 13.46
CA GLU A 97 -2.03 -6.15 14.55
C GLU A 97 -0.88 -5.16 14.49
N LEU A 98 -0.68 -4.53 13.33
CA LEU A 98 0.42 -3.59 13.14
C LEU A 98 -0.11 -2.18 12.97
N THR A 99 0.55 -1.24 13.63
CA THR A 99 0.28 0.18 13.38
C THR A 99 0.97 0.60 12.09
N VAL A 100 0.69 1.83 11.65
CA VAL A 100 1.38 2.37 10.48
C VAL A 100 2.89 2.38 10.70
N LEU A 101 3.33 2.84 11.86
CA LEU A 101 4.77 2.92 12.13
C LEU A 101 5.41 1.55 12.21
N GLN A 102 4.72 0.58 12.78
CA GLN A 102 5.24 -0.79 12.82
C GLN A 102 5.33 -1.39 11.42
N THR A 103 4.32 -1.14 10.61
CA THR A 103 4.34 -1.61 9.23
C THR A 103 5.46 -0.94 8.45
N ALA A 104 5.64 0.36 8.64
CA ALA A 104 6.72 1.08 7.99
C ALA A 104 8.08 0.52 8.37
N ALA A 105 8.27 0.23 9.67
CA ALA A 105 9.53 -0.35 10.13
C ALA A 105 9.79 -1.71 9.50
N ALA A 106 8.74 -2.51 9.35
CA ALA A 106 8.88 -3.81 8.70
C ALA A 106 9.20 -3.67 7.21
N LEU A 107 8.59 -2.67 6.56
CA LEU A 107 8.86 -2.44 5.15
C LEU A 107 10.30 -1.99 4.89
N GLU A 108 10.90 -1.26 5.84
CA GLU A 108 12.25 -0.73 5.64
C GLU A 108 13.25 -1.81 5.27
N ARG A 109 13.04 -3.03 5.74
CA ARG A 109 13.94 -4.13 5.40
C ARG A 109 13.96 -4.44 3.91
N PHE A 110 12.90 -4.08 3.21
CA PHE A 110 12.76 -4.39 1.79
C PHE A 110 12.90 -3.15 0.92
N VAL A 111 13.05 -1.97 1.51
CA VAL A 111 13.13 -0.73 0.76
C VAL A 111 14.54 -0.51 0.27
N VAL A 112 14.66 -0.23 -1.03
CA VAL A 112 15.94 0.11 -1.63
C VAL A 112 15.76 1.38 -2.42
N ARG A 113 16.87 2.10 -2.62
CA ARG A 113 16.85 3.32 -3.40
C ARG A 113 16.95 2.96 -4.87
N LEU A 114 16.05 3.52 -5.66
CA LEU A 114 16.13 3.34 -7.11
C LEU A 114 17.31 4.14 -7.65
N ALA A 115 18.05 3.54 -8.59
CA ALA A 115 19.11 4.25 -9.24
C ALA A 115 18.51 5.38 -10.08
N PRO A 116 19.16 6.56 -10.13
CA PRO A 116 18.65 7.64 -10.97
C PRO A 116 18.60 7.17 -12.41
N ARG A 117 17.48 7.47 -13.06
CA ARG A 117 17.26 7.03 -14.43
C ARG A 117 18.28 7.63 -15.39
N PHE A 118 18.73 8.81 -15.09
CA PHE A 118 19.63 9.56 -15.96
C PHE A 118 21.00 9.75 -15.33
N ALA A 119 21.40 8.85 -14.46
CA ALA A 119 22.72 8.92 -13.87
C ALA A 119 23.72 8.39 -14.88
N GLU A 120 24.31 9.26 -15.64
CA GLU A 120 25.33 8.88 -16.60
C GLU A 120 26.67 9.36 -16.18
#